data_c35049523a21d457336d52bb094a1dcf
#
_entry.id   c35049523a21d457336d52bb094a1dcf
#
_cell.length_a   1.000
_cell.length_b   1.000
_cell.length_c   1.000
_cell.angle_alpha   90.00
_cell.angle_beta   90.00
_cell.angle_gamma   90.00
#
_symmetry.space_group_name_H-M   'P 1'
#
loop_
_entity.id
_entity.type
_entity.pdbx_description
1 polymer ?
#
loop_
_entity_poly.entity_id
_entity_poly.type
_entity_poly.pdbx_seq_one_letter_code
_entity_poly.pdbx_strand_id
1 'polypeptide(L)'
;MKVAYTAEALGDVAQLLSFVADQSASHAADVAARIDTAVRALGIFPRAARYDRETETYERPIAGLPLLLIYTVSDELVEVIAVFHTSRDPTTKRRPL
;
A
#
# COMPACT_ATOMS: atom_id res chain seq x y z
N MET A 1 14.22 -7.74 4.93
CA MET A 1 14.00 -6.56 5.76
C MET A 1 12.60 -6.62 6.37
N LYS A 2 12.47 -6.18 7.59
CA LYS A 2 11.18 -6.20 8.28
C LYS A 2 10.22 -5.19 7.69
N VAL A 3 8.94 -5.54 7.59
CA VAL A 3 7.90 -4.66 7.08
C VAL A 3 6.86 -4.46 8.16
N ALA A 4 6.44 -3.22 8.35
CA ALA A 4 5.40 -2.86 9.32
C ALA A 4 4.41 -1.89 8.67
N TYR A 5 3.24 -1.76 9.26
CA TYR A 5 2.22 -0.80 8.84
C TYR A 5 2.08 0.29 9.89
N THR A 6 1.83 1.51 9.45
CA THR A 6 1.35 2.55 10.35
C THR A 6 -0.13 2.29 10.65
N ALA A 7 -0.64 2.92 11.70
CA ALA A 7 -2.07 2.85 12.03
C ALA A 7 -2.93 3.35 10.86
N GLU A 8 -2.47 4.39 10.17
CA GLU A 8 -3.18 4.96 9.02
C GLU A 8 -3.24 3.96 7.88
N ALA A 9 -2.14 3.28 7.58
CA ALA A 9 -2.11 2.27 6.52
C ALA A 9 -3.02 1.09 6.88
N LEU A 10 -3.03 0.65 8.13
CA LEU A 10 -3.95 -0.40 8.57
C LEU A 10 -5.40 0.03 8.40
N GLY A 11 -5.71 1.29 8.71
CA GLY A 11 -7.03 1.84 8.50
C GLY A 11 -7.44 1.85 7.04
N ASP A 12 -6.51 2.21 6.15
CA ASP A 12 -6.76 2.19 4.71
C ASP A 12 -7.12 0.79 4.22
N VAL A 13 -6.36 -0.21 4.67
CA VAL A 13 -6.60 -1.61 4.28
C VAL A 13 -7.94 -2.08 4.83
N ALA A 14 -8.22 -1.79 6.09
CA ALA A 14 -9.47 -2.21 6.72
C ALA A 14 -10.69 -1.61 6.01
N GLN A 15 -10.65 -0.33 5.69
CA GLN A 15 -11.72 0.35 4.96
C GLN A 15 -11.94 -0.25 3.59
N LEU A 16 -10.86 -0.47 2.86
CA LEU A 16 -10.92 -1.04 1.52
C LEU A 16 -11.52 -2.45 1.55
N LEU A 17 -11.03 -3.30 2.44
CA LEU A 17 -11.52 -4.67 2.52
C LEU A 17 -12.97 -4.75 2.97
N SER A 18 -13.38 -3.87 3.88
CA SER A 18 -14.77 -3.79 4.31
C SER A 18 -15.68 -3.40 3.14
N PHE A 19 -15.27 -2.41 2.35
CA PHE A 19 -16.03 -1.99 1.17
C PHE A 19 -16.17 -3.11 0.15
N VAL A 20 -15.08 -3.81 -0.14
CA VAL A 20 -15.10 -4.91 -1.10
C VAL A 20 -15.92 -6.09 -0.56
N ALA A 21 -15.81 -6.39 0.74
CA ALA A 21 -16.55 -7.49 1.36
C ALA A 21 -18.06 -7.28 1.32
N ASP A 22 -18.51 -6.03 1.39
CA ASP A 22 -19.94 -5.72 1.26
C ASP A 22 -20.51 -6.15 -0.09
N GLN A 23 -19.65 -6.23 -1.11
CA GLN A 23 -20.05 -6.63 -2.45
C GLN A 23 -19.79 -8.12 -2.68
N SER A 24 -18.67 -8.62 -2.20
CA SER A 24 -18.26 -10.02 -2.39
C SER A 24 -17.19 -10.41 -1.38
N ALA A 25 -17.52 -11.33 -0.49
CA ALA A 25 -16.57 -11.82 0.51
C ALA A 25 -15.37 -12.54 -0.14
N SER A 26 -15.62 -13.31 -1.21
CA SER A 26 -14.54 -14.02 -1.89
C SER A 26 -13.59 -13.05 -2.61
N HIS A 27 -14.13 -11.97 -3.16
CA HIS A 27 -13.30 -10.96 -3.79
C HIS A 27 -12.45 -10.20 -2.76
N ALA A 28 -13.02 -9.93 -1.59
CA ALA A 28 -12.26 -9.31 -0.51
C ALA A 28 -11.08 -10.18 -0.07
N ALA A 29 -11.28 -11.50 0.02
CA ALA A 29 -10.21 -12.42 0.36
C ALA A 29 -9.09 -12.39 -0.69
N ASP A 30 -9.46 -12.34 -1.97
CA ASP A 30 -8.49 -12.26 -3.06
C ASP A 30 -7.69 -10.95 -3.00
N VAL A 31 -8.37 -9.83 -2.76
CA VAL A 31 -7.71 -8.53 -2.62
C VAL A 31 -6.74 -8.55 -1.44
N ALA A 32 -7.16 -9.10 -0.31
CA ALA A 32 -6.32 -9.19 0.88
C ALA A 32 -5.04 -10.00 0.59
N ALA A 33 -5.19 -11.13 -0.12
CA ALA A 33 -4.04 -11.96 -0.47
C ALA A 33 -3.06 -11.23 -1.39
N ARG A 34 -3.57 -10.44 -2.34
CA ARG A 34 -2.72 -9.68 -3.26
C ARG A 34 -1.98 -8.55 -2.53
N ILE A 35 -2.65 -7.90 -1.59
CA ILE A 35 -2.00 -6.88 -0.75
C ILE A 35 -0.88 -7.53 0.06
N ASP A 36 -1.16 -8.65 0.70
CA ASP A 36 -0.18 -9.35 1.52
C ASP A 36 1.06 -9.76 0.71
N THR A 37 0.85 -10.31 -0.47
CA THR A 37 1.95 -10.69 -1.36
C THR A 37 2.80 -9.48 -1.75
N ALA A 38 2.16 -8.37 -2.08
CA ALA A 38 2.87 -7.15 -2.46
C ALA A 38 3.68 -6.59 -1.29
N VAL A 39 3.10 -6.59 -0.09
CA VAL A 39 3.78 -6.09 1.10
C VAL A 39 4.98 -6.96 1.46
N ARG A 40 4.85 -8.27 1.35
CA ARG A 40 5.99 -9.19 1.60
C ARG A 40 7.14 -8.92 0.63
N ALA A 41 6.83 -8.61 -0.62
CA ALA A 41 7.84 -8.30 -1.62
C ALA A 41 8.65 -7.06 -1.25
N LEU A 42 8.06 -6.12 -0.53
CA LEU A 42 8.79 -4.93 -0.07
C LEU A 42 9.93 -5.29 0.87
N GLY A 43 9.77 -6.33 1.66
CA GLY A 43 10.82 -6.79 2.57
C GLY A 43 12.00 -7.41 1.83
N ILE A 44 11.78 -7.92 0.61
CA ILE A 44 12.82 -8.54 -0.20
C ILE A 44 13.50 -7.51 -1.09
N PHE A 45 12.73 -6.63 -1.72
CA PHE A 45 13.22 -5.61 -2.64
C PHE A 45 12.70 -4.23 -2.23
N PRO A 46 13.16 -3.69 -1.11
CA PRO A 46 12.54 -2.48 -0.55
C PRO A 46 12.70 -1.23 -1.41
N ARG A 47 13.73 -1.17 -2.25
CA ARG A 47 14.00 0.01 -3.06
C ARG A 47 13.69 -0.20 -4.54
N ALA A 48 13.03 -1.29 -4.91
CA ALA A 48 12.64 -1.59 -6.28
C ALA A 48 11.29 -0.97 -6.60
N ALA A 49 11.21 0.36 -6.51
CA ALA A 49 9.98 1.10 -6.72
C ALA A 49 10.31 2.55 -7.02
N ARG A 50 9.30 3.28 -7.47
CA ARG A 50 9.47 4.70 -7.75
C ARG A 50 9.67 5.47 -6.44
N TYR A 51 10.69 6.31 -6.40
CA TYR A 51 10.97 7.17 -5.24
C TYR A 51 10.53 8.60 -5.52
N ASP A 52 9.78 9.17 -4.59
CA ASP A 52 9.36 10.56 -4.64
C ASP A 52 10.23 11.36 -3.67
N ARG A 53 11.03 12.26 -4.22
CA ARG A 53 11.97 13.04 -3.43
C ARG A 53 11.30 14.09 -2.56
N GLU A 54 10.13 14.59 -2.98
CA GLU A 54 9.41 15.59 -2.22
C GLU A 54 8.85 15.04 -0.92
N THR A 55 8.29 13.85 -0.98
CA THR A 55 7.69 13.21 0.19
C THR A 55 8.65 12.26 0.89
N GLU A 56 9.77 11.95 0.25
CA GLU A 56 10.74 10.96 0.72
C GLU A 56 10.10 9.59 0.92
N THR A 57 9.23 9.21 -0.01
CA THR A 57 8.53 7.93 0.02
C THR A 57 8.72 7.16 -1.28
N TYR A 58 8.51 5.85 -1.17
CA TYR A 58 8.44 4.97 -2.34
C TYR A 58 6.98 4.70 -2.65
N GLU A 59 6.70 4.50 -3.95
CA GLU A 59 5.36 4.19 -4.44
C GLU A 59 5.44 2.92 -5.27
N ARG A 60 4.66 1.90 -4.90
CA ARG A 60 4.64 0.65 -5.64
C ARG A 60 3.22 0.22 -5.94
N PRO A 61 2.87 0.08 -7.24
CA PRO A 61 1.56 -0.44 -7.62
C PRO A 61 1.42 -1.90 -7.22
N ILE A 62 0.21 -2.31 -6.88
CA ILE A 62 -0.10 -3.70 -6.61
C ILE A 62 -0.61 -4.32 -7.92
N ALA A 63 0.06 -5.36 -8.39
CA ALA A 63 -0.29 -6.01 -9.65
C ALA A 63 -1.74 -6.48 -9.65
N GLY A 64 -2.47 -6.11 -10.70
CA GLY A 64 -3.86 -6.52 -10.90
C GLY A 64 -4.89 -5.75 -10.10
N LEU A 65 -4.49 -4.74 -9.34
CA LEU A 65 -5.40 -3.92 -8.54
C LEU A 65 -5.12 -2.44 -8.75
N PRO A 66 -6.15 -1.59 -8.66
CA PRO A 66 -5.96 -0.15 -8.73
C PRO A 66 -5.50 0.43 -7.39
N LEU A 67 -4.46 -0.15 -6.82
CA LEU A 67 -3.92 0.22 -5.51
C LEU A 67 -2.45 0.54 -5.60
N LEU A 68 -2.03 1.49 -4.79
CA LEU A 68 -0.66 1.93 -4.70
C LEU A 68 -0.21 1.85 -3.23
N LEU A 69 0.89 1.16 -2.99
CA LEU A 69 1.51 1.14 -1.67
C LEU A 69 2.46 2.32 -1.56
N ILE A 70 2.32 3.10 -0.51
CA ILE A 70 3.24 4.19 -0.20
C ILE A 70 3.98 3.83 1.07
N TYR A 71 5.30 3.87 1.01
CA TYR A 71 6.11 3.40 2.12
C TYR A 71 7.43 4.12 2.22
N THR A 72 8.04 4.02 3.40
CA THR A 72 9.39 4.54 3.66
C THR A 72 10.32 3.37 3.93
N VAL A 73 11.60 3.60 3.70
CA VAL A 73 12.63 2.60 3.96
C VAL A 73 13.70 3.24 4.83
N SER A 74 13.97 2.62 5.97
CA SER A 74 15.10 2.98 6.82
C SER A 74 16.10 1.83 6.80
N ASP A 75 17.12 1.90 7.65
CA ASP A 75 18.20 0.89 7.65
C ASP A 75 17.68 -0.51 7.93
N GLU A 76 16.64 -0.65 8.75
CA GLU A 76 16.17 -1.96 9.20
C GLU A 76 14.68 -2.18 9.00
N LEU A 77 13.96 -1.19 8.51
CA LEU A 77 12.50 -1.26 8.49
C LEU A 77 11.93 -0.64 7.22
N VAL A 78 11.00 -1.37 6.63
CA VAL A 78 10.09 -0.83 5.61
C VAL A 78 8.78 -0.53 6.32
N GLU A 79 8.30 0.69 6.21
CA GLU A 79 7.06 1.08 6.87
C GLU A 79 6.04 1.54 5.84
N VAL A 80 4.95 0.78 5.70
CA VAL A 80 3.84 1.14 4.82
C VAL A 80 3.03 2.21 5.52
N ILE A 81 2.96 3.39 4.93
CA ILE A 81 2.30 4.55 5.53
C ILE A 81 0.94 4.83 4.94
N ALA A 82 0.65 4.33 3.74
CA ALA A 82 -0.66 4.49 3.12
C ALA A 82 -0.89 3.43 2.07
N VAL A 83 -2.16 3.08 1.84
CA VAL A 83 -2.59 2.28 0.70
C VAL A 83 -3.61 3.13 -0.04
N PHE A 84 -3.25 3.53 -1.24
CA PHE A 84 -3.98 4.53 -2.00
C PHE A 84 -4.71 3.91 -3.18
N HIS A 85 -5.97 4.31 -3.38
CA HIS A 85 -6.79 3.82 -4.49
C HIS A 85 -6.57 4.72 -5.71
N THR A 86 -5.91 4.20 -6.74
CA THR A 86 -5.46 5.00 -7.88
C THR A 86 -6.58 5.46 -8.80
N SER A 87 -7.76 4.86 -8.73
CA SER A 87 -8.91 5.26 -9.55
C SER A 87 -9.68 6.43 -8.96
N ARG A 88 -9.32 6.89 -7.76
CA ARG A 88 -9.87 8.11 -7.19
C ARG A 88 -9.09 9.30 -7.73
N ASP A 89 -9.31 10.49 -7.16
CA ASP A 89 -8.61 11.71 -7.56
C ASP A 89 -7.11 11.51 -7.50
N PRO A 90 -6.40 11.51 -8.65
CA PRO A 90 -4.96 11.24 -8.67
C PRO A 90 -4.14 12.31 -7.96
N THR A 91 -4.69 13.48 -7.70
CA THR A 91 -3.97 14.52 -6.97
C THR A 91 -3.91 14.25 -5.48
N THR A 92 -4.82 13.44 -4.96
CA THR A 92 -4.93 13.18 -3.53
C THR A 92 -3.67 12.54 -2.96
N LYS A 93 -3.02 11.66 -3.72
CA LYS A 93 -1.82 10.98 -3.25
C LYS A 93 -0.63 11.91 -3.04
N ARG A 94 -0.69 13.10 -3.62
CA ARG A 94 0.38 14.07 -3.50
C ARG A 94 0.19 15.04 -2.36
N ARG A 95 -0.89 14.90 -1.65
CA ARG A 95 -1.12 15.76 -0.50
C ARG A 95 -0.11 15.43 0.58
N PRO A 96 0.32 16.43 1.33
CA PRO A 96 1.24 16.19 2.43
C PRO A 96 0.63 15.18 3.38
N LEU A 97 1.43 14.27 3.71
CA LEU A 97 1.04 13.21 4.63
C LEU A 97 1.14 13.71 6.03
#